data_4138d5bb372fe34a8142648ac49aa772
#
_entry.id   4138d5bb372fe34a8142648ac49aa772
#
_cell.length_a   1.000
_cell.length_b   1.000
_cell.length_c   1.000
_cell.angle_alpha   90.00
_cell.angle_beta   90.00
_cell.angle_gamma   90.00
#
_symmetry.space_group_name_H-M   'P 1'
#
loop_
_entity.id
_entity.type
_entity.pdbx_description
1 polymer ?
#
loop_
_entity_poly.entity_id
_entity_poly.type
_entity_poly.pdbx_seq_one_letter_code
_entity_poly.pdbx_strand_id
1 'polypeptide(L)'
;MNNSKSIFISGGAAGIGREVALKFRDAGWTVGAYDIDEQGLELLKEQYPDIITGRLDVTDYESWEQALADFTSHTGGKLDVLDNNAGIIGDHDVAEQASGLIAKQIEINCTGITFGARAAHRYLKNTKGSHMVSMGSASGIYGQPHITPYSASKFYVHGFTQAMSLEWRKDKIRVVNIMPLWVKTKLADVEAASTKRLGVRIKTEDVADAVWKSVHPKNWFERQRQDYSVSFPDLALRLAARFSPAPVARQFNKIIAG
;
A
#
# COMPACT_ATOMS: atom_id res chain seq x y z
N MET A 1 9.80 -25.92 -14.23
CA MET A 1 9.65 -24.52 -13.79
C MET A 1 8.39 -24.43 -12.94
N ASN A 2 8.50 -23.98 -11.71
CA ASN A 2 7.37 -23.89 -10.80
C ASN A 2 6.40 -22.83 -11.38
N ASN A 3 5.18 -23.21 -11.66
CA ASN A 3 4.18 -22.33 -12.30
C ASN A 3 3.38 -21.54 -11.24
N SER A 4 3.99 -21.31 -10.04
CA SER A 4 3.38 -20.53 -8.97
C SER A 4 3.32 -19.06 -9.35
N LYS A 5 2.23 -18.40 -8.97
CA LYS A 5 2.12 -16.95 -9.07
C LYS A 5 3.11 -16.25 -8.15
N SER A 6 3.43 -15.01 -8.44
CA SER A 6 4.45 -14.25 -7.73
C SER A 6 3.94 -12.90 -7.23
N ILE A 7 4.42 -12.48 -6.05
CA ILE A 7 4.16 -11.16 -5.47
C ILE A 7 5.46 -10.54 -4.96
N PHE A 8 5.69 -9.28 -5.33
CA PHE A 8 6.75 -8.43 -4.80
C PHE A 8 6.14 -7.38 -3.87
N ILE A 9 6.67 -7.27 -2.66
CA ILE A 9 6.14 -6.40 -1.61
C ILE A 9 7.25 -5.44 -1.15
N SER A 10 7.01 -4.12 -1.26
CA SER A 10 7.86 -3.11 -0.63
C SER A 10 7.39 -2.84 0.80
N GLY A 11 8.32 -2.65 1.75
CA GLY A 11 7.98 -2.54 3.16
C GLY A 11 7.55 -3.88 3.75
N GLY A 12 8.22 -4.98 3.33
CA GLY A 12 7.84 -6.35 3.66
C GLY A 12 8.39 -6.88 4.99
N ALA A 13 9.28 -6.16 5.66
CA ALA A 13 9.92 -6.62 6.89
C ALA A 13 8.96 -6.67 8.09
N ALA A 14 7.94 -5.82 8.14
CA ALA A 14 7.07 -5.67 9.30
C ALA A 14 5.63 -5.29 8.94
N GLY A 15 4.75 -5.26 9.95
CA GLY A 15 3.40 -4.72 9.86
C GLY A 15 2.55 -5.34 8.76
N ILE A 16 1.90 -4.49 7.96
CA ILE A 16 0.99 -4.92 6.89
C ILE A 16 1.74 -5.73 5.82
N GLY A 17 2.91 -5.24 5.37
CA GLY A 17 3.67 -5.90 4.30
C GLY A 17 4.09 -7.33 4.69
N ARG A 18 4.52 -7.52 5.94
CA ARG A 18 4.83 -8.86 6.48
C ARG A 18 3.60 -9.77 6.47
N GLU A 19 2.45 -9.30 6.90
CA GLU A 19 1.23 -10.12 6.90
C GLU A 19 0.73 -10.44 5.47
N VAL A 20 0.89 -9.50 4.52
CA VAL A 20 0.65 -9.78 3.10
C VAL A 20 1.60 -10.87 2.62
N ALA A 21 2.90 -10.78 2.95
CA ALA A 21 3.88 -11.80 2.58
C ALA A 21 3.49 -13.19 3.10
N LEU A 22 3.13 -13.30 4.37
CA LEU A 22 2.71 -14.58 4.98
C LEU A 22 1.45 -15.13 4.32
N LYS A 23 0.45 -14.30 4.09
CA LYS A 23 -0.80 -14.72 3.47
C LYS A 23 -0.61 -15.30 2.07
N PHE A 24 0.21 -14.65 1.23
CA PHE A 24 0.48 -15.11 -0.13
C PHE A 24 1.38 -16.35 -0.14
N ARG A 25 2.37 -16.42 0.77
CA ARG A 25 3.22 -17.58 0.98
C ARG A 25 2.40 -18.83 1.33
N ASP A 26 1.48 -18.68 2.31
CA ASP A 26 0.62 -19.79 2.76
C ASP A 26 -0.36 -20.26 1.68
N ALA A 27 -0.64 -19.42 0.70
CA ALA A 27 -1.39 -19.76 -0.51
C ALA A 27 -0.54 -20.37 -1.63
N GLY A 28 0.77 -20.62 -1.39
CA GLY A 28 1.69 -21.29 -2.33
C GLY A 28 2.25 -20.36 -3.43
N TRP A 29 2.26 -19.04 -3.20
CA TRP A 29 2.86 -18.09 -4.12
C TRP A 29 4.38 -17.97 -3.88
N THR A 30 5.11 -17.59 -4.91
CA THR A 30 6.49 -17.10 -4.76
C THR A 30 6.43 -15.67 -4.24
N VAL A 31 6.98 -15.43 -3.05
CA VAL A 31 6.89 -14.15 -2.34
C VAL A 31 8.24 -13.50 -2.22
N GLY A 32 8.32 -12.21 -2.62
CA GLY A 32 9.44 -11.34 -2.35
C GLY A 32 9.05 -10.26 -1.34
N ALA A 33 9.72 -10.21 -0.20
CA ALA A 33 9.60 -9.17 0.81
C ALA A 33 10.86 -8.31 0.81
N TYR A 34 10.73 -7.06 0.40
CA TYR A 34 11.84 -6.13 0.26
C TYR A 34 11.61 -4.91 1.16
N ASP A 35 12.67 -4.48 1.86
CA ASP A 35 12.62 -3.40 2.83
C ASP A 35 13.97 -2.72 2.99
N ILE A 36 13.98 -1.54 3.61
CA ILE A 36 15.21 -0.89 4.07
C ILE A 36 15.66 -1.45 5.44
N ASP A 37 14.76 -2.07 6.20
CA ASP A 37 15.03 -2.72 7.49
C ASP A 37 15.60 -4.13 7.28
N GLU A 38 16.92 -4.20 7.11
CA GLU A 38 17.64 -5.45 6.89
C GLU A 38 17.50 -6.42 8.07
N GLN A 39 17.47 -5.92 9.32
CA GLN A 39 17.31 -6.78 10.50
C GLN A 39 15.91 -7.42 10.53
N GLY A 40 14.86 -6.65 10.20
CA GLY A 40 13.51 -7.18 10.08
C GLY A 40 13.40 -8.23 8.98
N LEU A 41 14.11 -8.06 7.86
CA LEU A 41 14.18 -9.04 6.78
C LEU A 41 14.91 -10.32 7.19
N GLU A 42 16.01 -10.22 7.93
CA GLU A 42 16.72 -11.38 8.46
C GLU A 42 15.83 -12.23 9.39
N LEU A 43 15.13 -11.58 10.33
CA LEU A 43 14.17 -12.24 11.22
C LEU A 43 13.03 -12.91 10.44
N LEU A 44 12.53 -12.26 9.39
CA LEU A 44 11.51 -12.83 8.51
C LEU A 44 12.04 -14.07 7.80
N LYS A 45 13.25 -13.99 7.26
CA LYS A 45 13.93 -15.08 6.54
C LYS A 45 14.24 -16.29 7.42
N GLU A 46 14.65 -16.06 8.67
CA GLU A 46 14.89 -17.12 9.65
C GLU A 46 13.60 -17.90 9.96
N GLN A 47 12.47 -17.18 10.11
CA GLN A 47 11.18 -17.81 10.40
C GLN A 47 10.55 -18.46 9.16
N TYR A 48 10.77 -17.91 7.98
CA TYR A 48 10.16 -18.32 6.70
C TYR A 48 11.20 -18.35 5.58
N PRO A 49 12.06 -19.42 5.54
CA PRO A 49 13.17 -19.52 4.60
C PRO A 49 12.79 -19.53 3.12
N ASP A 50 11.53 -19.81 2.81
CA ASP A 50 10.97 -19.83 1.46
C ASP A 50 10.55 -18.44 0.95
N ILE A 51 10.51 -17.40 1.79
CA ILE A 51 10.32 -16.02 1.36
C ILE A 51 11.65 -15.45 0.83
N ILE A 52 11.64 -14.88 -0.35
CA ILE A 52 12.77 -14.16 -0.92
C ILE A 52 12.83 -12.78 -0.26
N THR A 53 13.97 -12.43 0.33
CA THR A 53 14.16 -11.15 1.01
C THR A 53 15.31 -10.38 0.38
N GLY A 54 15.22 -9.07 0.31
CA GLY A 54 16.28 -8.21 -0.18
C GLY A 54 16.11 -6.76 0.27
N ARG A 55 17.22 -6.02 0.27
CA ARG A 55 17.21 -4.59 0.62
C ARG A 55 16.54 -3.78 -0.49
N LEU A 56 15.68 -2.84 -0.11
CA LEU A 56 15.06 -1.87 -1.00
C LEU A 56 14.94 -0.51 -0.31
N ASP A 57 15.59 0.48 -0.88
CA ASP A 57 15.29 1.88 -0.61
C ASP A 57 14.30 2.37 -1.67
N VAL A 58 13.04 2.59 -1.28
CA VAL A 58 11.99 3.00 -2.23
C VAL A 58 12.19 4.41 -2.79
N THR A 59 13.05 5.22 -2.18
CA THR A 59 13.37 6.58 -2.65
C THR A 59 14.43 6.59 -3.74
N ASP A 60 15.09 5.45 -3.96
CA ASP A 60 16.10 5.26 -5.00
C ASP A 60 15.57 4.40 -6.16
N TYR A 61 15.53 4.97 -7.36
CA TYR A 61 15.06 4.27 -8.54
C TYR A 61 15.93 3.07 -8.95
N GLU A 62 17.24 3.19 -8.80
CA GLU A 62 18.16 2.09 -9.11
C GLU A 62 17.99 0.93 -8.12
N SER A 63 17.74 1.21 -6.84
CA SER A 63 17.39 0.21 -5.84
C SER A 63 16.14 -0.59 -6.24
N TRP A 64 15.11 0.06 -6.79
CA TRP A 64 13.94 -0.61 -7.34
C TRP A 64 14.27 -1.53 -8.52
N GLU A 65 15.09 -1.06 -9.46
CA GLU A 65 15.48 -1.88 -10.63
C GLU A 65 16.26 -3.12 -10.21
N GLN A 66 17.20 -2.97 -9.27
CA GLN A 66 17.99 -4.08 -8.73
C GLN A 66 17.13 -5.09 -7.97
N ALA A 67 16.26 -4.62 -7.05
CA ALA A 67 15.37 -5.46 -6.25
C ALA A 67 14.38 -6.26 -7.13
N LEU A 68 13.79 -5.62 -8.14
CA LEU A 68 12.87 -6.29 -9.06
C LEU A 68 13.61 -7.27 -9.99
N ALA A 69 14.82 -6.96 -10.43
CA ALA A 69 15.63 -7.87 -11.22
C ALA A 69 16.03 -9.10 -10.41
N ASP A 70 16.44 -8.91 -9.14
CA ASP A 70 16.73 -10.00 -8.22
C ASP A 70 15.51 -10.90 -8.04
N PHE A 71 14.38 -10.36 -7.60
CA PHE A 71 13.16 -11.13 -7.39
C PHE A 71 12.69 -11.86 -8.65
N THR A 72 12.66 -11.18 -9.79
CA THR A 72 12.14 -11.78 -11.02
C THR A 72 13.06 -12.84 -11.62
N SER A 73 14.34 -12.89 -11.21
CA SER A 73 15.23 -14.00 -11.54
C SER A 73 14.72 -15.34 -11.00
N HIS A 74 14.04 -15.33 -9.86
CA HIS A 74 13.44 -16.52 -9.23
C HIS A 74 12.10 -16.92 -9.84
N THR A 75 11.45 -16.02 -10.64
CA THR A 75 10.12 -16.24 -11.22
C THR A 75 10.14 -16.39 -12.75
N GLY A 76 11.33 -16.49 -13.34
CA GLY A 76 11.48 -16.56 -14.80
C GLY A 76 11.07 -15.28 -15.52
N GLY A 77 11.32 -14.12 -14.91
CA GLY A 77 11.02 -12.79 -15.46
C GLY A 77 9.56 -12.37 -15.31
N LYS A 78 8.73 -13.09 -14.51
CA LYS A 78 7.31 -12.80 -14.30
C LYS A 78 7.07 -12.09 -12.97
N LEU A 79 6.06 -11.21 -12.96
CA LEU A 79 5.55 -10.55 -11.77
C LEU A 79 4.03 -10.49 -11.85
N ASP A 80 3.33 -11.29 -11.04
CA ASP A 80 1.87 -11.29 -11.02
C ASP A 80 1.31 -10.12 -10.21
N VAL A 81 1.95 -9.78 -9.07
CA VAL A 81 1.52 -8.68 -8.21
C VAL A 81 2.71 -7.86 -7.75
N LEU A 82 2.63 -6.53 -7.94
CA LEU A 82 3.42 -5.55 -7.21
C LEU A 82 2.56 -5.00 -6.07
N ASP A 83 3.01 -5.12 -4.82
CA ASP A 83 2.42 -4.44 -3.66
C ASP A 83 3.31 -3.27 -3.22
N ASN A 84 2.94 -2.07 -3.62
CA ASN A 84 3.53 -0.82 -3.16
C ASN A 84 2.99 -0.49 -1.77
N ASN A 85 3.57 -1.14 -0.74
CA ASN A 85 3.11 -1.04 0.64
C ASN A 85 3.98 -0.13 1.51
N ALA A 86 5.26 0.06 1.21
CA ALA A 86 6.17 0.90 1.98
C ALA A 86 5.60 2.30 2.22
N GLY A 87 5.72 2.79 3.45
CA GLY A 87 5.27 4.12 3.81
C GLY A 87 5.58 4.48 5.24
N ILE A 88 5.66 5.78 5.52
CA ILE A 88 5.88 6.33 6.86
C ILE A 88 4.82 7.38 7.18
N ILE A 89 4.66 7.68 8.46
CA ILE A 89 3.80 8.72 9.00
C ILE A 89 4.59 9.58 9.97
N GLY A 90 4.31 10.87 9.98
CA GLY A 90 4.72 11.80 11.04
C GLY A 90 3.48 12.48 11.57
N ASP A 91 3.48 12.75 12.87
CA ASP A 91 2.41 13.41 13.59
C ASP A 91 2.83 14.81 14.08
N HIS A 92 1.96 15.48 14.82
CA HIS A 92 2.03 16.88 15.26
C HIS A 92 1.50 17.89 14.21
N ASP A 93 1.27 19.10 14.65
CA ASP A 93 0.91 20.20 13.76
C ASP A 93 2.01 20.44 12.73
N VAL A 94 1.62 20.74 11.51
CA VAL A 94 2.58 20.90 10.40
C VAL A 94 3.64 21.98 10.69
N ALA A 95 3.30 22.97 11.51
CA ALA A 95 4.23 24.02 11.94
C ALA A 95 5.32 23.49 12.89
N GLU A 96 5.09 22.37 13.56
CA GLU A 96 5.98 21.76 14.56
C GLU A 96 6.73 20.54 13.99
N GLN A 97 6.27 19.97 12.89
CA GLN A 97 6.94 18.85 12.26
C GLN A 97 8.32 19.24 11.70
N ALA A 98 9.32 18.43 11.96
CA ALA A 98 10.64 18.62 11.38
C ALA A 98 10.58 18.60 9.83
N SER A 99 11.16 19.60 9.18
CA SER A 99 11.13 19.73 7.71
C SER A 99 11.69 18.48 6.99
N GLY A 100 12.73 17.85 7.55
CA GLY A 100 13.28 16.60 7.03
C GLY A 100 12.28 15.43 7.09
N LEU A 101 11.46 15.33 8.14
CA LEU A 101 10.41 14.31 8.24
C LEU A 101 9.30 14.57 7.22
N ILE A 102 8.90 15.82 7.02
CA ILE A 102 7.91 16.20 6.00
C ILE A 102 8.40 15.79 4.60
N ALA A 103 9.63 16.16 4.24
CA ALA A 103 10.23 15.81 2.96
C ALA A 103 10.29 14.28 2.77
N LYS A 104 10.77 13.56 3.79
CA LYS A 104 10.88 12.10 3.76
C LYS A 104 9.55 11.39 3.60
N GLN A 105 8.46 11.91 4.21
CA GLN A 105 7.12 11.36 4.00
C GLN A 105 6.68 11.46 2.54
N ILE A 106 6.91 12.59 1.88
CA ILE A 106 6.55 12.78 0.47
C ILE A 106 7.44 11.91 -0.43
N GLU A 107 8.72 11.84 -0.14
CA GLU A 107 9.67 11.04 -0.90
C GLU A 107 9.32 9.54 -0.85
N ILE A 108 9.09 8.98 0.33
CA ILE A 108 8.74 7.57 0.49
C ILE A 108 7.32 7.29 -0.02
N ASN A 109 6.32 8.05 0.44
CA ASN A 109 4.91 7.73 0.19
C ASN A 109 4.43 8.10 -1.22
N CYS A 110 5.10 9.04 -1.92
CA CYS A 110 4.70 9.51 -3.25
C CYS A 110 5.73 9.12 -4.32
N THR A 111 6.99 9.55 -4.18
CA THR A 111 8.03 9.24 -5.16
C THR A 111 8.33 7.74 -5.17
N GLY A 112 8.41 7.11 -4.01
CA GLY A 112 8.68 5.68 -3.88
C GLY A 112 7.67 4.81 -4.61
N ILE A 113 6.37 5.08 -4.44
CA ILE A 113 5.32 4.32 -5.15
C ILE A 113 5.38 4.55 -6.67
N THR A 114 5.73 5.76 -7.11
CA THR A 114 5.88 6.10 -8.53
C THR A 114 7.05 5.37 -9.16
N PHE A 115 8.18 5.31 -8.45
CA PHE A 115 9.36 4.56 -8.88
C PHE A 115 9.07 3.06 -8.97
N GLY A 116 8.39 2.50 -7.95
CA GLY A 116 7.99 1.10 -7.97
C GLY A 116 7.09 0.75 -9.15
N ALA A 117 6.08 1.59 -9.44
CA ALA A 117 5.23 1.42 -10.60
C ALA A 117 6.04 1.43 -11.90
N ARG A 118 6.91 2.45 -12.09
CA ARG A 118 7.74 2.61 -13.29
C ARG A 118 8.67 1.41 -13.49
N ALA A 119 9.39 0.97 -12.46
CA ALA A 119 10.37 -0.11 -12.56
C ALA A 119 9.69 -1.48 -12.81
N ALA A 120 8.52 -1.72 -12.18
CA ALA A 120 7.80 -2.98 -12.30
C ALA A 120 7.01 -3.11 -13.62
N HIS A 121 6.73 -2.02 -14.33
CA HIS A 121 5.87 -2.02 -15.52
C HIS A 121 6.27 -3.09 -16.54
N ARG A 122 7.56 -3.21 -16.85
CA ARG A 122 8.07 -4.19 -17.85
C ARG A 122 7.74 -5.64 -17.48
N TYR A 123 7.76 -5.99 -16.20
CA TYR A 123 7.47 -7.34 -15.71
C TYR A 123 5.96 -7.58 -15.64
N LEU A 124 5.20 -6.62 -15.11
CA LEU A 124 3.74 -6.69 -15.03
C LEU A 124 3.09 -6.80 -16.41
N LYS A 125 3.54 -5.98 -17.37
CA LYS A 125 3.06 -5.98 -18.75
C LYS A 125 3.25 -7.34 -19.44
N ASN A 126 4.36 -8.02 -19.15
CA ASN A 126 4.69 -9.32 -19.72
C ASN A 126 4.06 -10.50 -18.95
N THR A 127 3.29 -10.21 -17.87
CA THR A 127 2.62 -11.21 -17.04
C THR A 127 1.11 -11.09 -17.18
N LYS A 128 0.46 -12.09 -17.79
CA LYS A 128 -0.98 -12.06 -18.05
C LYS A 128 -1.79 -12.01 -16.74
N GLY A 129 -2.64 -11.00 -16.62
CA GLY A 129 -3.53 -10.85 -15.46
C GLY A 129 -2.83 -10.30 -14.23
N SER A 130 -1.74 -9.57 -14.44
CA SER A 130 -0.97 -8.92 -13.39
C SER A 130 -1.71 -7.76 -12.72
N HIS A 131 -1.25 -7.42 -11.52
CA HIS A 131 -1.84 -6.38 -10.69
C HIS A 131 -0.77 -5.46 -10.10
N MET A 132 -1.10 -4.19 -9.96
CA MET A 132 -0.43 -3.27 -9.05
C MET A 132 -1.39 -2.94 -7.91
N VAL A 133 -0.97 -3.19 -6.69
CA VAL A 133 -1.67 -2.80 -5.45
C VAL A 133 -0.93 -1.60 -4.86
N SER A 134 -1.68 -0.59 -4.44
CA SER A 134 -1.14 0.58 -3.74
C SER A 134 -1.71 0.63 -2.34
N MET A 135 -0.85 0.78 -1.33
CA MET A 135 -1.29 0.95 0.05
C MET A 135 -1.67 2.41 0.30
N GLY A 136 -2.94 2.71 0.07
CA GLY A 136 -3.56 3.98 0.41
C GLY A 136 -3.85 4.11 1.90
N SER A 137 -4.88 4.87 2.21
CA SER A 137 -5.45 5.03 3.56
C SER A 137 -6.79 5.74 3.46
N ALA A 138 -7.66 5.58 4.45
CA ALA A 138 -8.82 6.44 4.62
C ALA A 138 -8.44 7.93 4.78
N SER A 139 -7.20 8.22 5.20
CA SER A 139 -6.61 9.58 5.22
C SER A 139 -6.46 10.21 3.82
N GLY A 140 -6.58 9.43 2.76
CA GLY A 140 -6.66 9.92 1.37
C GLY A 140 -8.09 10.20 0.90
N ILE A 141 -9.10 10.12 1.78
CA ILE A 141 -10.50 10.45 1.49
C ILE A 141 -10.84 11.84 2.03
N TYR A 142 -10.29 12.19 3.19
CA TYR A 142 -10.47 13.48 3.85
C TYR A 142 -9.17 13.90 4.54
N GLY A 143 -8.87 15.21 4.50
CA GLY A 143 -7.67 15.77 5.14
C GLY A 143 -7.73 15.64 6.65
N GLN A 144 -6.68 15.18 7.28
CA GLN A 144 -6.60 14.99 8.73
C GLN A 144 -5.58 15.94 9.36
N PRO A 145 -5.96 16.71 10.39
CA PRO A 145 -5.03 17.49 11.18
C PRO A 145 -4.04 16.59 11.93
N HIS A 146 -2.94 17.16 12.35
CA HIS A 146 -1.80 16.51 13.04
C HIS A 146 -1.03 15.49 12.20
N ILE A 147 -1.58 15.01 11.10
CA ILE A 147 -0.92 14.13 10.11
C ILE A 147 -1.05 14.69 8.70
N THR A 148 -1.00 16.01 8.56
CA THR A 148 -1.28 16.72 7.31
C THR A 148 -0.42 16.26 6.13
N PRO A 149 0.93 16.16 6.22
CA PRO A 149 1.76 15.67 5.12
C PRO A 149 1.46 14.21 4.75
N TYR A 150 1.21 13.36 5.74
CA TYR A 150 0.80 11.98 5.51
C TYR A 150 -0.54 11.91 4.77
N SER A 151 -1.56 12.63 5.27
CA SER A 151 -2.86 12.69 4.62
C SER A 151 -2.76 13.15 3.17
N ALA A 152 -2.01 14.22 2.91
CA ALA A 152 -1.74 14.71 1.56
C ALA A 152 -1.06 13.65 0.68
N SER A 153 -0.09 12.90 1.22
CA SER A 153 0.56 11.81 0.50
C SER A 153 -0.41 10.68 0.15
N LYS A 154 -1.41 10.40 1.00
CA LYS A 154 -2.42 9.37 0.71
C LYS A 154 -3.49 9.84 -0.29
N PHE A 155 -3.76 11.15 -0.39
CA PHE A 155 -4.48 11.73 -1.54
C PHE A 155 -3.70 11.56 -2.85
N TYR A 156 -2.38 11.79 -2.82
CA TYR A 156 -1.51 11.50 -3.96
C TYR A 156 -1.65 10.04 -4.41
N VAL A 157 -1.53 9.07 -3.49
CA VAL A 157 -1.66 7.64 -3.79
C VAL A 157 -3.01 7.34 -4.43
N HIS A 158 -4.10 7.93 -3.92
CA HIS A 158 -5.44 7.74 -4.49
C HIS A 158 -5.52 8.27 -5.92
N GLY A 159 -5.13 9.53 -6.16
CA GLY A 159 -5.13 10.12 -7.50
C GLY A 159 -4.20 9.42 -8.48
N PHE A 160 -2.98 9.06 -8.02
CA PHE A 160 -2.01 8.29 -8.78
C PHE A 160 -2.59 6.94 -9.22
N THR A 161 -3.20 6.19 -8.30
CA THR A 161 -3.80 4.89 -8.61
C THR A 161 -4.94 5.02 -9.62
N GLN A 162 -5.77 6.06 -9.52
CA GLN A 162 -6.83 6.32 -10.51
C GLN A 162 -6.26 6.56 -11.90
N ALA A 163 -5.27 7.43 -12.03
CA ALA A 163 -4.63 7.74 -13.30
C ALA A 163 -3.96 6.49 -13.90
N MET A 164 -3.18 5.77 -13.09
CA MET A 164 -2.47 4.56 -13.53
C MET A 164 -3.43 3.45 -13.97
N SER A 165 -4.61 3.32 -13.36
CA SER A 165 -5.60 2.33 -13.77
C SER A 165 -6.13 2.55 -15.20
N LEU A 166 -6.18 3.80 -15.63
CA LEU A 166 -6.57 4.18 -16.99
C LEU A 166 -5.39 4.02 -17.97
N GLU A 167 -4.21 4.49 -17.58
CA GLU A 167 -2.99 4.45 -18.39
C GLU A 167 -2.57 3.01 -18.71
N TRP A 168 -2.60 2.11 -17.72
CA TRP A 168 -2.16 0.72 -17.87
C TRP A 168 -3.25 -0.23 -18.36
N ARG A 169 -4.45 0.27 -18.62
CA ARG A 169 -5.54 -0.51 -19.22
C ARG A 169 -5.13 -1.13 -20.56
N LYS A 170 -4.36 -0.42 -21.37
CA LYS A 170 -3.82 -0.91 -22.66
C LYS A 170 -2.91 -2.12 -22.49
N ASP A 171 -2.18 -2.20 -21.37
CA ASP A 171 -1.27 -3.29 -21.04
C ASP A 171 -1.97 -4.42 -20.25
N LYS A 172 -3.27 -4.27 -19.99
CA LYS A 172 -4.10 -5.23 -19.23
C LYS A 172 -3.60 -5.48 -17.80
N ILE A 173 -2.90 -4.52 -17.23
CA ILE A 173 -2.48 -4.51 -15.82
C ILE A 173 -3.63 -3.92 -15.01
N ARG A 174 -4.07 -4.63 -13.97
CA ARG A 174 -5.09 -4.12 -13.06
C ARG A 174 -4.45 -3.35 -11.91
N VAL A 175 -4.88 -2.12 -11.71
CA VAL A 175 -4.34 -1.22 -10.67
C VAL A 175 -5.42 -0.98 -9.62
N VAL A 176 -5.10 -1.25 -8.35
CA VAL A 176 -6.02 -1.16 -7.22
C VAL A 176 -5.41 -0.44 -6.03
N ASN A 177 -6.26 0.14 -5.21
CA ASN A 177 -5.90 0.89 -4.01
C ASN A 177 -6.57 0.28 -2.78
N ILE A 178 -5.81 -0.04 -1.75
CA ILE A 178 -6.32 -0.52 -0.46
C ILE A 178 -6.35 0.68 0.50
N MET A 179 -7.50 0.96 1.10
CA MET A 179 -7.72 2.17 1.90
C MET A 179 -8.18 1.82 3.33
N PRO A 180 -7.29 1.31 4.18
CA PRO A 180 -7.63 1.03 5.58
C PRO A 180 -7.79 2.30 6.40
N LEU A 181 -8.61 2.24 7.45
CA LEU A 181 -8.53 3.12 8.62
C LEU A 181 -7.30 2.74 9.46
N TRP A 182 -7.29 3.11 10.73
CA TRP A 182 -6.20 2.85 11.65
C TRP A 182 -5.98 1.35 11.88
N VAL A 183 -4.81 0.87 11.49
CA VAL A 183 -4.38 -0.54 11.58
C VAL A 183 -3.42 -0.69 12.76
N LYS A 184 -3.52 -1.76 13.53
CA LYS A 184 -2.66 -2.09 14.67
C LYS A 184 -1.23 -2.37 14.20
N THR A 185 -0.44 -1.31 14.00
CA THR A 185 0.97 -1.33 13.61
C THR A 185 1.71 -0.22 14.34
N LYS A 186 3.03 -0.22 14.32
CA LYS A 186 3.84 0.91 14.82
C LYS A 186 3.47 2.26 14.18
N LEU A 187 2.93 2.26 12.96
CA LEU A 187 2.43 3.49 12.31
C LEU A 187 1.20 4.09 13.02
N ALA A 188 0.49 3.33 13.83
CA ALA A 188 -0.68 3.83 14.58
C ALA A 188 -0.30 4.43 15.94
N ASP A 189 0.96 4.33 16.35
CA ASP A 189 1.49 4.93 17.57
C ASP A 189 1.75 6.44 17.38
N VAL A 190 0.74 7.15 16.83
CA VAL A 190 0.78 8.59 16.54
C VAL A 190 -0.30 9.31 17.32
N GLU A 191 -0.02 10.55 17.72
CA GLU A 191 -0.98 11.43 18.37
C GLU A 191 -1.91 12.13 17.37
N ALA A 192 -2.82 11.37 16.75
CA ALA A 192 -3.85 11.95 15.90
C ALA A 192 -5.23 11.91 16.59
N ALA A 193 -6.03 12.97 16.47
CA ALA A 193 -7.38 13.00 17.04
C ALA A 193 -8.27 11.87 16.51
N SER A 194 -8.06 11.47 15.25
CA SER A 194 -8.78 10.38 14.61
C SER A 194 -8.45 9.01 15.20
N THR A 195 -7.23 8.76 15.72
CA THR A 195 -6.92 7.50 16.43
C THR A 195 -7.72 7.38 17.73
N LYS A 196 -7.84 8.50 18.46
CA LYS A 196 -8.60 8.56 19.72
C LYS A 196 -10.10 8.38 19.49
N ARG A 197 -10.66 8.94 18.39
CA ARG A 197 -12.12 8.91 18.09
C ARG A 197 -12.58 7.64 17.38
N LEU A 198 -11.84 7.17 16.40
CA LEU A 198 -12.20 5.99 15.60
C LEU A 198 -11.66 4.68 16.19
N GLY A 199 -10.61 4.79 17.02
CA GLY A 199 -9.90 3.67 17.60
C GLY A 199 -9.06 2.90 16.58
N VAL A 200 -8.05 2.17 17.05
CA VAL A 200 -7.19 1.29 16.25
C VAL A 200 -7.75 -0.12 16.35
N ARG A 201 -8.64 -0.50 15.43
CA ARG A 201 -9.40 -1.76 15.50
C ARG A 201 -9.02 -2.77 14.42
N ILE A 202 -8.56 -2.30 13.26
CA ILE A 202 -8.20 -3.15 12.13
C ILE A 202 -6.88 -3.85 12.45
N LYS A 203 -6.83 -5.15 12.21
CA LYS A 203 -5.60 -5.93 12.31
C LYS A 203 -4.88 -5.94 10.96
N THR A 204 -3.59 -6.24 10.98
CA THR A 204 -2.77 -6.40 9.77
C THR A 204 -3.28 -7.50 8.85
N GLU A 205 -3.82 -8.58 9.45
CA GLU A 205 -4.41 -9.71 8.73
C GLU A 205 -5.67 -9.29 7.94
N ASP A 206 -6.48 -8.36 8.48
CA ASP A 206 -7.66 -7.84 7.78
C ASP A 206 -7.27 -7.08 6.50
N VAL A 207 -6.13 -6.36 6.56
CA VAL A 207 -5.58 -5.66 5.39
C VAL A 207 -4.99 -6.65 4.39
N ALA A 208 -4.25 -7.66 4.83
CA ALA A 208 -3.74 -8.73 3.98
C ALA A 208 -4.89 -9.47 3.26
N ASP A 209 -6.02 -9.68 3.95
CA ASP A 209 -7.26 -10.22 3.35
C ASP A 209 -7.83 -9.31 2.27
N ALA A 210 -7.80 -8.00 2.47
CA ALA A 210 -8.27 -7.04 1.46
C ALA A 210 -7.35 -7.02 0.24
N VAL A 211 -6.03 -7.08 0.42
CA VAL A 211 -5.05 -7.24 -0.66
C VAL A 211 -5.33 -8.53 -1.44
N TRP A 212 -5.48 -9.66 -0.74
CA TRP A 212 -5.80 -10.95 -1.35
C TRP A 212 -7.09 -10.90 -2.19
N LYS A 213 -8.17 -10.37 -1.63
CA LYS A 213 -9.47 -10.20 -2.33
C LYS A 213 -9.33 -9.29 -3.55
N SER A 214 -8.49 -8.26 -3.46
CA SER A 214 -8.31 -7.29 -4.54
C SER A 214 -7.69 -7.91 -5.79
N VAL A 215 -6.79 -8.88 -5.64
CA VAL A 215 -6.12 -9.57 -6.75
C VAL A 215 -6.83 -10.87 -7.19
N HIS A 216 -7.92 -11.25 -6.49
CA HIS A 216 -8.77 -12.40 -6.81
C HIS A 216 -10.24 -12.00 -7.02
N PRO A 217 -10.56 -11.11 -7.98
CA PRO A 217 -11.94 -10.69 -8.22
C PRO A 217 -12.78 -11.86 -8.73
N LYS A 218 -13.94 -12.11 -8.09
CA LYS A 218 -14.83 -13.24 -8.37
C LYS A 218 -15.77 -13.00 -9.55
N ASN A 219 -16.08 -11.73 -9.84
CA ASN A 219 -17.04 -11.37 -10.86
C ASN A 219 -16.63 -10.07 -11.60
N TRP A 220 -17.41 -9.69 -12.59
CA TRP A 220 -17.14 -8.49 -13.40
C TRP A 220 -17.15 -7.20 -12.57
N PHE A 221 -18.09 -7.04 -11.63
CA PHE A 221 -18.17 -5.84 -10.79
C PHE A 221 -16.94 -5.68 -9.90
N GLU A 222 -16.44 -6.77 -9.30
CA GLU A 222 -15.20 -6.75 -8.53
C GLU A 222 -13.99 -6.44 -9.40
N ARG A 223 -13.98 -6.87 -10.66
CA ARG A 223 -12.91 -6.53 -11.62
C ARG A 223 -12.88 -5.04 -11.95
N GLN A 224 -14.02 -4.34 -11.94
CA GLN A 224 -14.10 -2.89 -12.15
C GLN A 224 -13.80 -2.09 -10.87
N ARG A 225 -13.80 -2.75 -9.72
CA ARG A 225 -13.55 -2.09 -8.44
C ARG A 225 -12.07 -1.72 -8.32
N GLN A 226 -11.80 -0.44 -8.08
CA GLN A 226 -10.45 0.10 -7.93
C GLN A 226 -10.09 0.26 -6.45
N ASP A 227 -10.97 0.87 -5.65
CA ASP A 227 -10.74 1.14 -4.24
C ASP A 227 -11.33 0.05 -3.36
N TYR A 228 -10.53 -0.48 -2.46
CA TYR A 228 -10.92 -1.50 -1.49
C TYR A 228 -10.87 -0.94 -0.07
N SER A 229 -12.02 -0.90 0.58
CA SER A 229 -12.12 -0.66 2.02
C SER A 229 -11.86 -1.97 2.76
N VAL A 230 -11.27 -1.89 3.94
CA VAL A 230 -10.94 -3.06 4.77
C VAL A 230 -12.07 -3.40 5.74
N SER A 231 -12.76 -2.36 6.22
CA SER A 231 -13.87 -2.48 7.18
C SER A 231 -15.12 -1.76 6.69
N PHE A 232 -16.25 -2.02 7.36
CA PHE A 232 -17.50 -1.31 7.06
C PHE A 232 -17.39 0.21 7.35
N PRO A 233 -16.77 0.67 8.45
CA PRO A 233 -16.53 2.10 8.66
C PRO A 233 -15.75 2.78 7.54
N ASP A 234 -14.71 2.14 6.99
CA ASP A 234 -13.95 2.68 5.85
C ASP A 234 -14.84 2.86 4.62
N LEU A 235 -15.69 1.87 4.36
CA LEU A 235 -16.63 1.92 3.25
C LEU A 235 -17.64 3.05 3.43
N ALA A 236 -18.21 3.17 4.63
CA ALA A 236 -19.19 4.21 4.95
C ALA A 236 -18.59 5.61 4.81
N LEU A 237 -17.36 5.84 5.30
CA LEU A 237 -16.64 7.10 5.15
C LEU A 237 -16.40 7.45 3.68
N ARG A 238 -15.97 6.48 2.89
CA ARG A 238 -15.72 6.68 1.47
C ARG A 238 -16.99 7.04 0.70
N LEU A 239 -18.08 6.36 0.97
CA LEU A 239 -19.38 6.65 0.34
C LEU A 239 -19.90 8.02 0.79
N ALA A 240 -19.81 8.34 2.09
CA ALA A 240 -20.20 9.65 2.61
C ALA A 240 -19.40 10.78 1.94
N ALA A 241 -18.07 10.66 1.86
CA ALA A 241 -17.22 11.66 1.22
C ALA A 241 -17.55 11.85 -0.28
N ARG A 242 -17.92 10.77 -0.97
CA ARG A 242 -18.22 10.82 -2.40
C ARG A 242 -19.56 11.47 -2.73
N PHE A 243 -20.56 11.30 -1.86
CA PHE A 243 -21.95 11.73 -2.12
C PHE A 243 -22.39 12.93 -1.29
N SER A 244 -21.59 13.40 -0.32
CA SER A 244 -21.94 14.56 0.51
C SER A 244 -21.62 15.87 -0.20
N PRO A 245 -22.51 16.87 -0.14
CA PRO A 245 -22.18 18.25 -0.52
C PRO A 245 -21.00 18.77 0.31
N ALA A 246 -20.17 19.63 -0.29
CA ALA A 246 -18.94 20.12 0.33
C ALA A 246 -19.10 20.69 1.78
N PRO A 247 -20.17 21.46 2.13
CA PRO A 247 -20.37 21.91 3.51
C PRO A 247 -20.62 20.76 4.49
N VAL A 248 -21.36 19.73 4.07
CA VAL A 248 -21.64 18.54 4.89
C VAL A 248 -20.39 17.71 5.08
N ALA A 249 -19.64 17.46 4.00
CA ALA A 249 -18.36 16.76 4.07
C ALA A 249 -17.37 17.48 5.02
N ARG A 250 -17.33 18.83 4.99
CA ARG A 250 -16.47 19.63 5.89
C ARG A 250 -16.91 19.51 7.36
N GLN A 251 -18.21 19.51 7.66
CA GLN A 251 -18.69 19.27 9.02
C GLN A 251 -18.37 17.86 9.51
N PHE A 252 -18.57 16.88 8.64
CA PHE A 252 -18.22 15.49 8.94
C PHE A 252 -16.71 15.34 9.26
N ASN A 253 -15.88 16.01 8.46
CA ASN A 253 -14.43 16.02 8.67
C ASN A 253 -14.07 16.62 10.04
N LYS A 254 -14.69 17.75 10.43
CA LYS A 254 -14.50 18.35 11.76
C LYS A 254 -14.90 17.40 12.91
N ILE A 255 -15.96 16.61 12.74
CA ILE A 255 -16.42 15.67 13.76
C ILE A 255 -15.45 14.50 13.91
N ILE A 256 -14.89 14.00 12.80
CA ILE A 256 -14.01 12.81 12.79
C ILE A 256 -12.56 13.18 13.13
N ALA A 257 -12.08 14.27 12.60
CA ALA A 257 -10.67 14.62 12.60
C ALA A 257 -10.29 15.64 13.69
N GLY A 258 -11.25 16.28 14.30
CA GLY A 258 -10.99 17.22 15.36
C GLY A 258 -11.67 18.51 15.19
#